data_a6c3289d1ccace917ed31433d10992ec
#
_entry.id   a6c3289d1ccace917ed31433d10992ec
#
_cell.length_a   1.000
_cell.length_b   1.000
_cell.length_c   1.000
_cell.angle_alpha   90.00
_cell.angle_beta   90.00
_cell.angle_gamma   90.00
#
_symmetry.space_group_name_H-M   'P 1'
#
loop_
_entity.id
_entity.type
_entity.pdbx_description
1 polymer ?
#
loop_
_entity_poly.entity_id
_entity_poly.type
_entity_poly.pdbx_seq_one_letter_code
_entity_poly.pdbx_strand_id
1 'polypeptide(L)'
;MKLLTYSENNNPSPRFGFKIENRIVDIRNAAQWISDDQNNDHFLSLPKTLKESLVNWDQNYSILKQLEDDVINLDINSFSNNESDLVILPPVPDPPAFRDFYAFEQHVRAARKLRGLEMNPDWYKIPIFYFSNPNCCYGHGAEIPYPSKTTELDFELEFAVIIGNGGTDIKAEDAENVIAGYTILNDWSSRNLQREEMPMSLGPAKGKDFASSFGPYMVTPDELEDSWDENGKLHLRMTCHVNDKKISDGNTNDLYHSFGKMIERASMNTKLIPGEYIGSGTVGTGCILELRPENTGGWLEKDDVVKMEIEKLGVLENKII
;
A
#
# COMPACT_ATOMS: atom_id res chain seq x y z
N MET A 1 -11.40 10.45 -0.70
CA MET A 1 -10.25 11.26 -0.24
C MET A 1 -8.92 10.57 -0.53
N LYS A 2 -7.84 11.35 -0.74
CA LYS A 2 -6.45 10.85 -0.76
C LYS A 2 -5.74 11.33 0.48
N LEU A 3 -5.62 10.46 1.46
CA LEU A 3 -5.03 10.71 2.76
C LEU A 3 -3.56 10.29 2.79
N LEU A 4 -2.71 11.02 3.50
CA LEU A 4 -1.29 10.69 3.59
C LEU A 4 -0.68 11.07 4.94
N THR A 5 0.39 10.36 5.27
CA THR A 5 1.31 10.74 6.34
C THR A 5 2.56 11.35 5.70
N TYR A 6 3.01 12.46 6.22
CA TYR A 6 4.18 13.16 5.70
C TYR A 6 4.99 13.80 6.82
N SER A 7 6.20 14.24 6.51
CA SER A 7 6.99 15.11 7.35
C SER A 7 7.55 16.27 6.53
N GLU A 8 7.93 17.33 7.23
CA GLU A 8 8.61 18.47 6.61
C GLU A 8 10.13 18.27 6.70
N ASN A 9 10.89 18.74 5.71
CA ASN A 9 12.34 18.58 5.66
C ASN A 9 13.06 19.06 6.93
N ASN A 10 12.51 20.08 7.60
CA ASN A 10 13.09 20.66 8.83
C ASN A 10 12.45 20.10 10.12
N ASN A 11 11.43 19.24 10.00
CA ASN A 11 10.72 18.65 11.14
C ASN A 11 10.34 17.21 10.80
N PRO A 12 11.07 16.21 11.29
CA PRO A 12 10.83 14.79 10.97
C PRO A 12 9.60 14.20 11.66
N SER A 13 8.87 14.97 12.48
CA SER A 13 7.67 14.48 13.15
C SER A 13 6.57 14.21 12.11
N PRO A 14 5.98 13.01 12.11
CA PRO A 14 4.91 12.68 11.19
C PRO A 14 3.70 13.60 11.37
N ARG A 15 3.16 14.06 10.26
CA ARG A 15 1.93 14.85 10.15
C ARG A 15 0.93 14.11 9.27
N PHE A 16 -0.32 14.49 9.38
CA PHE A 16 -1.43 13.88 8.69
C PHE A 16 -2.18 14.91 7.85
N GLY A 17 -2.44 14.58 6.58
CA GLY A 17 -3.09 15.47 5.64
C GLY A 17 -3.92 14.75 4.58
N PHE A 18 -4.61 15.54 3.77
CA PHE A 18 -5.27 15.06 2.55
C PHE A 18 -4.94 15.96 1.37
N LYS A 19 -5.02 15.37 0.18
CA LYS A 19 -4.64 16.03 -1.07
C LYS A 19 -5.83 16.77 -1.69
N ILE A 20 -5.60 18.04 -2.04
CA ILE A 20 -6.42 18.81 -2.97
C ILE A 20 -5.50 19.28 -4.09
N GLU A 21 -5.74 18.84 -5.32
CA GLU A 21 -4.92 19.12 -6.50
C GLU A 21 -3.43 18.77 -6.26
N ASN A 22 -2.54 19.75 -6.22
CA ASN A 22 -1.09 19.59 -5.95
C ASN A 22 -0.69 20.05 -4.52
N ARG A 23 -1.67 20.28 -3.65
CA ARG A 23 -1.44 20.73 -2.27
C ARG A 23 -1.89 19.67 -1.28
N ILE A 24 -1.19 19.63 -0.17
CA ILE A 24 -1.52 18.78 0.98
C ILE A 24 -2.07 19.70 2.06
N VAL A 25 -3.36 19.57 2.35
CA VAL A 25 -4.03 20.23 3.47
C VAL A 25 -3.61 19.50 4.75
N ASP A 26 -2.99 20.23 5.66
CA ASP A 26 -2.66 19.72 6.99
C ASP A 26 -3.92 19.75 7.87
N ILE A 27 -4.34 18.61 8.37
CA ILE A 27 -5.60 18.48 9.12
C ILE A 27 -5.61 19.33 10.40
N ARG A 28 -4.49 19.37 11.11
CA ARG A 28 -4.40 20.15 12.36
C ARG A 28 -4.42 21.65 12.10
N ASN A 29 -3.69 22.09 11.08
CA ASN A 29 -3.67 23.52 10.72
C ASN A 29 -5.03 23.96 10.16
N ALA A 30 -5.67 23.16 9.33
CA ALA A 30 -7.01 23.43 8.81
C ALA A 30 -8.06 23.49 9.93
N ALA A 31 -8.07 22.53 10.84
CA ALA A 31 -8.97 22.49 11.99
C ALA A 31 -8.77 23.73 12.88
N GLN A 32 -7.52 24.12 13.14
CA GLN A 32 -7.23 25.32 13.95
C GLN A 32 -7.67 26.60 13.22
N TRP A 33 -7.40 26.70 11.91
CA TRP A 33 -7.80 27.85 11.12
C TRP A 33 -9.34 28.05 11.12
N ILE A 34 -10.10 26.96 10.95
CA ILE A 34 -11.58 27.02 11.00
C ILE A 34 -12.07 27.40 12.40
N SER A 35 -11.44 26.88 13.46
CA SER A 35 -11.76 27.26 14.84
C SER A 35 -11.58 28.76 15.06
N ASP A 36 -10.44 29.31 14.62
CA ASP A 36 -10.09 30.71 14.84
C ASP A 36 -10.94 31.69 13.97
N ASP A 37 -11.20 31.33 12.70
CA ASP A 37 -11.90 32.17 11.73
C ASP A 37 -13.44 32.08 11.86
N GLN A 38 -13.96 30.86 12.09
CA GLN A 38 -15.39 30.56 12.06
C GLN A 38 -15.97 30.25 13.44
N ASN A 39 -15.14 30.25 14.50
CA ASN A 39 -15.51 29.83 15.86
C ASN A 39 -16.16 28.45 15.91
N ASN A 40 -15.59 27.51 15.11
CA ASN A 40 -16.04 26.13 14.99
C ASN A 40 -14.95 25.15 15.44
N ASP A 41 -15.07 24.64 16.66
CA ASP A 41 -14.11 23.72 17.29
C ASP A 41 -14.31 22.25 16.91
N HIS A 42 -15.29 21.94 16.07
CA HIS A 42 -15.68 20.56 15.74
C HIS A 42 -14.48 19.71 15.26
N PHE A 43 -13.68 20.26 14.35
CA PHE A 43 -12.55 19.56 13.73
C PHE A 43 -11.33 19.42 14.65
N LEU A 44 -11.26 20.16 15.77
CA LEU A 44 -10.18 20.01 16.75
C LEU A 44 -10.20 18.63 17.45
N SER A 45 -11.33 17.92 17.36
CA SER A 45 -11.49 16.56 17.85
C SER A 45 -10.76 15.49 17.01
N LEU A 46 -10.36 15.81 15.78
CA LEU A 46 -9.65 14.87 14.91
C LEU A 46 -8.31 14.46 15.50
N PRO A 47 -7.92 13.16 15.40
CA PRO A 47 -6.62 12.66 15.84
C PRO A 47 -5.45 13.31 15.12
N LYS A 48 -4.24 13.20 15.70
CA LYS A 48 -3.04 13.86 15.19
C LYS A 48 -2.38 13.10 14.04
N THR A 49 -2.63 11.80 13.93
CA THR A 49 -2.03 10.92 12.93
C THR A 49 -3.10 10.12 12.20
N LEU A 50 -2.79 9.70 10.98
CA LEU A 50 -3.67 8.81 10.22
C LEU A 50 -3.93 7.51 11.00
N LYS A 51 -2.90 6.90 11.58
CA LYS A 51 -3.01 5.68 12.37
C LYS A 51 -3.99 5.83 13.55
N GLU A 52 -3.92 6.94 14.29
CA GLU A 52 -4.87 7.22 15.37
C GLU A 52 -6.30 7.38 14.85
N SER A 53 -6.46 7.98 13.65
CA SER A 53 -7.78 8.17 13.02
C SER A 53 -8.44 6.85 12.66
N LEU A 54 -7.67 5.82 12.37
CA LEU A 54 -8.17 4.49 12.03
C LEU A 54 -8.81 3.76 13.23
N VAL A 55 -8.51 4.14 14.47
CA VAL A 55 -9.06 3.47 15.68
C VAL A 55 -10.58 3.60 15.79
N ASN A 56 -11.15 4.73 15.35
CA ASN A 56 -12.59 4.97 15.25
C ASN A 56 -12.89 5.47 13.83
N TRP A 57 -12.57 4.65 12.83
CA TRP A 57 -12.51 5.09 11.45
C TRP A 57 -13.81 5.73 10.94
N ASP A 58 -14.97 5.10 11.14
CA ASP A 58 -16.23 5.62 10.59
C ASP A 58 -16.55 7.02 11.10
N GLN A 59 -16.34 7.26 12.40
CA GLN A 59 -16.57 8.58 13.01
C GLN A 59 -15.54 9.59 12.49
N ASN A 60 -14.26 9.24 12.52
CA ASN A 60 -13.19 10.14 12.09
C ASN A 60 -13.28 10.45 10.59
N TYR A 61 -13.61 9.43 9.77
CA TYR A 61 -13.79 9.61 8.33
C TYR A 61 -14.96 10.56 8.02
N SER A 62 -16.08 10.44 8.73
CA SER A 62 -17.19 11.37 8.57
C SER A 62 -16.78 12.81 8.86
N ILE A 63 -15.98 13.06 9.93
CA ILE A 63 -15.48 14.38 10.28
C ILE A 63 -14.44 14.87 9.24
N LEU A 64 -13.59 13.99 8.74
CA LEU A 64 -12.62 14.30 7.69
C LEU A 64 -13.30 14.72 6.38
N LYS A 65 -14.39 14.05 5.99
CA LYS A 65 -15.19 14.44 4.81
C LYS A 65 -15.82 15.83 5.00
N GLN A 66 -16.36 16.11 6.17
CA GLN A 66 -16.89 17.45 6.46
C GLN A 66 -15.79 18.52 6.38
N LEU A 67 -14.58 18.22 6.90
CA LEU A 67 -13.45 19.14 6.81
C LEU A 67 -13.04 19.36 5.33
N GLU A 68 -12.99 18.30 4.51
CA GLU A 68 -12.71 18.41 3.07
C GLU A 68 -13.72 19.33 2.38
N ASP A 69 -15.02 19.13 2.63
CA ASP A 69 -16.11 19.92 2.07
C ASP A 69 -16.03 21.40 2.49
N ASP A 70 -15.70 21.66 3.74
CA ASP A 70 -15.58 23.02 4.28
C ASP A 70 -14.38 23.78 3.68
N VAL A 71 -13.26 23.11 3.43
CA VAL A 71 -12.03 23.79 2.95
C VAL A 71 -11.91 23.84 1.43
N ILE A 72 -12.64 23.02 0.67
CA ILE A 72 -12.47 22.91 -0.80
C ILE A 72 -12.68 24.25 -1.54
N ASN A 73 -13.48 25.15 -0.98
CA ASN A 73 -13.79 26.46 -1.56
C ASN A 73 -13.05 27.61 -0.87
N LEU A 74 -12.12 27.33 0.05
CA LEU A 74 -11.35 28.33 0.77
C LEU A 74 -9.97 28.57 0.12
N ASP A 75 -9.33 29.69 0.51
CA ASP A 75 -7.90 29.85 0.25
C ASP A 75 -7.09 28.99 1.21
N ILE A 76 -6.69 27.82 0.75
CA ILE A 76 -6.01 26.81 1.56
C ILE A 76 -4.52 27.11 1.80
N ASN A 77 -3.96 28.20 1.26
CA ASN A 77 -2.53 28.50 1.35
C ASN A 77 -1.99 28.59 2.78
N SER A 78 -2.79 29.06 3.72
CA SER A 78 -2.39 29.24 5.13
C SER A 78 -2.27 27.95 5.93
N PHE A 79 -2.91 26.86 5.48
CA PHE A 79 -2.94 25.57 6.19
C PHE A 79 -2.63 24.36 5.29
N SER A 80 -1.98 24.60 4.14
CA SER A 80 -1.52 23.54 3.24
C SER A 80 -0.11 23.79 2.75
N ASN A 81 0.54 22.74 2.27
CA ASN A 81 1.89 22.75 1.70
C ASN A 81 1.84 22.26 0.26
N ASN A 82 2.84 22.64 -0.58
CA ASN A 82 3.01 21.95 -1.86
C ASN A 82 3.50 20.53 -1.58
N GLU A 83 2.94 19.58 -2.29
CA GLU A 83 3.31 18.16 -2.12
C GLU A 83 4.81 17.92 -2.38
N SER A 84 5.38 18.62 -3.38
CA SER A 84 6.81 18.55 -3.73
C SER A 84 7.79 18.98 -2.62
N ASP A 85 7.31 19.71 -1.63
CA ASP A 85 8.14 20.26 -0.54
C ASP A 85 8.15 19.33 0.68
N LEU A 86 7.44 18.20 0.61
CA LEU A 86 7.21 17.28 1.71
C LEU A 86 7.96 15.96 1.51
N VAL A 87 8.30 15.32 2.63
CA VAL A 87 8.75 13.92 2.66
C VAL A 87 7.52 13.05 2.88
N ILE A 88 7.14 12.27 1.87
CA ILE A 88 5.96 11.40 1.94
C ILE A 88 6.36 10.10 2.63
N LEU A 89 5.73 9.83 3.76
CA LEU A 89 5.90 8.60 4.53
C LEU A 89 4.88 7.53 4.06
N PRO A 90 5.06 6.24 4.45
CA PRO A 90 3.96 5.29 4.29
C PRO A 90 2.68 5.83 4.92
N PRO A 91 1.49 5.54 4.39
CA PRO A 91 0.24 6.00 5.01
C PRO A 91 0.16 5.67 6.51
N VAL A 92 0.57 4.46 6.89
CA VAL A 92 0.81 4.06 8.28
C VAL A 92 2.28 3.65 8.41
N PRO A 93 3.18 4.54 8.92
CA PRO A 93 4.63 4.28 8.95
C PRO A 93 5.05 3.15 9.88
N ASP A 94 4.27 2.87 10.91
CA ASP A 94 4.50 1.86 11.94
C ASP A 94 3.28 0.93 12.07
N PRO A 95 2.95 0.16 11.02
CA PRO A 95 1.77 -0.68 11.02
C PRO A 95 1.88 -1.77 12.11
N PRO A 96 0.77 -2.12 12.79
CA PRO A 96 0.78 -3.18 13.81
C PRO A 96 1.18 -4.55 13.27
N ALA A 97 0.82 -4.83 12.03
CA ALA A 97 1.20 -6.01 11.28
C ALA A 97 1.11 -5.76 9.78
N PHE A 98 1.83 -6.56 9.02
CA PHE A 98 1.71 -6.63 7.58
C PHE A 98 1.63 -8.10 7.15
N ARG A 99 0.54 -8.45 6.48
CA ARG A 99 0.32 -9.75 5.85
C ARG A 99 0.28 -9.56 4.35
N ASP A 100 1.16 -10.27 3.65
CA ASP A 100 1.16 -10.23 2.20
C ASP A 100 0.68 -11.55 1.64
N PHE A 101 -0.30 -11.46 0.74
CA PHE A 101 -0.97 -12.60 0.14
C PHE A 101 -0.30 -12.99 -1.18
N TYR A 102 -0.82 -14.00 -1.80
CA TYR A 102 -0.33 -14.57 -3.05
C TYR A 102 -1.54 -14.85 -3.95
N ALA A 103 -2.26 -13.74 -4.33
CA ALA A 103 -3.65 -13.83 -4.78
C ALA A 103 -3.87 -13.65 -6.29
N PHE A 104 -2.83 -13.36 -7.09
CA PHE A 104 -2.91 -13.31 -8.55
C PHE A 104 -2.51 -14.62 -9.20
N GLU A 105 -3.46 -15.31 -9.87
CA GLU A 105 -3.22 -16.65 -10.45
C GLU A 105 -2.08 -16.66 -11.46
N GLN A 106 -1.98 -15.66 -12.33
CA GLN A 106 -0.97 -15.61 -13.37
C GLN A 106 0.45 -15.64 -12.77
N HIS A 107 0.69 -14.78 -11.77
CA HIS A 107 1.98 -14.74 -11.06
C HIS A 107 2.29 -16.05 -10.37
N VAL A 108 1.33 -16.61 -9.61
CA VAL A 108 1.49 -17.87 -8.89
C VAL A 108 1.85 -19.02 -9.86
N ARG A 109 1.15 -19.10 -10.97
CA ARG A 109 1.39 -20.09 -12.03
C ARG A 109 2.79 -19.94 -12.62
N ALA A 110 3.21 -18.72 -12.95
CA ALA A 110 4.52 -18.44 -13.50
C ALA A 110 5.65 -18.80 -12.50
N ALA A 111 5.54 -18.34 -11.26
CA ALA A 111 6.53 -18.62 -10.21
C ALA A 111 6.65 -20.12 -9.87
N ARG A 112 5.55 -20.86 -9.89
CA ARG A 112 5.57 -22.32 -9.71
C ARG A 112 6.21 -23.03 -10.89
N LYS A 113 5.87 -22.63 -12.12
CA LYS A 113 6.47 -23.19 -13.35
C LYS A 113 7.99 -23.00 -13.40
N LEU A 114 8.51 -21.85 -12.96
CA LEU A 114 9.95 -21.62 -12.86
C LEU A 114 10.67 -22.59 -11.90
N ARG A 115 9.94 -23.12 -10.91
CA ARG A 115 10.42 -24.15 -9.98
C ARG A 115 10.12 -25.58 -10.43
N GLY A 116 9.59 -25.78 -11.65
CA GLY A 116 9.18 -27.09 -12.15
C GLY A 116 7.96 -27.70 -11.45
N LEU A 117 7.09 -26.85 -10.86
CA LEU A 117 5.93 -27.27 -10.11
C LEU A 117 4.64 -26.93 -10.85
N GLU A 118 3.66 -27.83 -10.80
CA GLU A 118 2.29 -27.56 -11.24
C GLU A 118 1.53 -26.71 -10.21
N MET A 119 0.39 -26.10 -10.64
CA MET A 119 -0.50 -25.39 -9.71
C MET A 119 -0.99 -26.31 -8.60
N ASN A 120 -0.93 -25.81 -7.37
CA ASN A 120 -1.52 -26.52 -6.24
C ASN A 120 -3.05 -26.27 -6.24
N PRO A 121 -3.90 -27.31 -6.32
CA PRO A 121 -5.35 -27.13 -6.32
C PRO A 121 -5.89 -26.51 -5.02
N ASP A 122 -5.19 -26.61 -3.92
CA ASP A 122 -5.61 -25.98 -2.65
C ASP A 122 -5.39 -24.45 -2.65
N TRP A 123 -4.52 -23.93 -3.53
CA TRP A 123 -4.37 -22.49 -3.72
C TRP A 123 -5.69 -21.82 -4.16
N TYR A 124 -6.48 -22.50 -4.98
CA TYR A 124 -7.80 -21.98 -5.43
C TYR A 124 -8.85 -21.95 -4.32
N LYS A 125 -8.61 -22.66 -3.21
CA LYS A 125 -9.55 -22.76 -2.08
C LYS A 125 -9.17 -21.88 -0.91
N ILE A 126 -7.88 -21.67 -0.71
CA ILE A 126 -7.34 -21.03 0.50
C ILE A 126 -6.42 -19.87 0.08
N PRO A 127 -6.83 -18.62 0.29
CA PRO A 127 -5.90 -17.51 0.16
C PRO A 127 -4.81 -17.66 1.23
N ILE A 128 -3.55 -17.67 0.76
CA ILE A 128 -2.39 -17.88 1.63
C ILE A 128 -1.57 -16.59 1.72
N PHE A 129 -1.00 -16.34 2.88
CA PHE A 129 -0.14 -15.18 3.12
C PHE A 129 1.08 -15.56 3.96
N TYR A 130 2.07 -14.68 3.96
CA TYR A 130 3.14 -14.69 4.92
C TYR A 130 3.11 -13.39 5.75
N PHE A 131 3.73 -13.39 6.92
CA PHE A 131 3.95 -12.17 7.69
C PHE A 131 5.22 -11.50 7.22
N SER A 132 5.09 -10.26 6.72
CA SER A 132 6.24 -9.42 6.41
C SER A 132 6.63 -8.57 7.62
N ASN A 133 7.74 -7.82 7.48
CA ASN A 133 8.29 -7.04 8.57
C ASN A 133 7.67 -5.64 8.65
N PRO A 134 6.86 -5.33 9.64
CA PRO A 134 6.23 -4.02 9.77
C PRO A 134 7.22 -2.89 10.16
N ASN A 135 8.48 -3.24 10.52
CA ASN A 135 9.48 -2.25 10.92
C ASN A 135 10.34 -1.73 9.75
N CYS A 136 10.15 -2.26 8.54
CA CYS A 136 10.92 -1.89 7.34
C CYS A 136 10.00 -1.34 6.25
N CYS A 137 9.10 -0.41 6.62
CA CYS A 137 8.18 0.26 5.71
C CYS A 137 8.79 1.58 5.21
N TYR A 138 8.77 1.78 3.89
CA TYR A 138 9.31 2.95 3.20
C TYR A 138 8.22 3.69 2.44
N GLY A 139 8.27 5.03 2.41
CA GLY A 139 7.32 5.86 1.67
C GLY A 139 7.79 6.19 0.25
N HIS A 140 6.99 6.98 -0.44
CA HIS A 140 7.35 7.54 -1.75
C HIS A 140 8.60 8.42 -1.64
N GLY A 141 9.54 8.28 -2.58
CA GLY A 141 10.80 9.02 -2.61
C GLY A 141 11.86 8.53 -1.63
N ALA A 142 11.56 7.56 -0.76
CA ALA A 142 12.54 7.00 0.16
C ALA A 142 13.61 6.19 -0.59
N GLU A 143 14.84 6.27 -0.11
CA GLU A 143 15.96 5.47 -0.60
C GLU A 143 15.92 4.07 0.02
N ILE A 144 16.06 3.03 -0.82
CA ILE A 144 16.01 1.63 -0.41
C ILE A 144 17.45 1.09 -0.32
N PRO A 145 17.93 0.71 0.87
CA PRO A 145 19.26 0.13 1.01
C PRO A 145 19.37 -1.20 0.26
N TYR A 146 20.40 -1.35 -0.58
CA TYR A 146 20.68 -2.62 -1.25
C TYR A 146 21.02 -3.70 -0.20
N PRO A 147 20.25 -4.80 -0.09
CA PRO A 147 20.44 -5.75 1.00
C PRO A 147 21.76 -6.50 0.87
N SER A 148 22.46 -6.70 1.99
CA SER A 148 23.70 -7.49 2.00
C SER A 148 23.46 -8.93 1.55
N LYS A 149 24.42 -9.51 0.83
CA LYS A 149 24.36 -10.88 0.25
C LYS A 149 23.30 -11.06 -0.82
N THR A 150 22.61 -10.03 -1.23
CA THR A 150 21.68 -10.05 -2.36
C THR A 150 22.47 -9.97 -3.67
N THR A 151 22.16 -10.84 -4.61
CA THR A 151 22.69 -10.86 -5.98
C THR A 151 21.59 -10.78 -7.03
N GLU A 152 20.35 -10.88 -6.60
CA GLU A 152 19.16 -10.91 -7.43
C GLU A 152 18.05 -10.11 -6.74
N LEU A 153 18.22 -8.77 -6.72
CA LEU A 153 17.22 -7.85 -6.19
C LEU A 153 16.11 -7.65 -7.21
N ASP A 154 14.87 -7.73 -6.76
CA ASP A 154 13.66 -7.63 -7.58
C ASP A 154 12.63 -6.71 -6.90
N PHE A 155 11.71 -6.18 -7.69
CA PHE A 155 10.50 -5.52 -7.22
C PHE A 155 9.29 -6.46 -7.33
N GLU A 156 8.22 -6.18 -6.62
CA GLU A 156 6.91 -6.81 -6.81
C GLU A 156 5.82 -5.74 -6.83
N LEU A 157 5.19 -5.56 -8.01
CA LEU A 157 4.10 -4.61 -8.23
C LEU A 157 2.81 -5.17 -7.65
N GLU A 158 2.31 -4.51 -6.61
CA GLU A 158 1.17 -4.90 -5.81
C GLU A 158 0.30 -3.72 -5.41
N PHE A 159 -0.85 -4.02 -4.86
CA PHE A 159 -1.62 -3.06 -4.08
C PHE A 159 -2.02 -3.68 -2.73
N ALA A 160 -2.36 -2.82 -1.79
CA ALA A 160 -2.73 -3.25 -0.45
C ALA A 160 -3.94 -2.50 0.05
N VAL A 161 -4.66 -3.10 1.01
CA VAL A 161 -5.65 -2.40 1.82
C VAL A 161 -5.11 -2.10 3.20
N ILE A 162 -5.62 -1.02 3.78
CA ILE A 162 -5.35 -0.59 5.15
C ILE A 162 -6.60 -0.86 5.97
N ILE A 163 -6.44 -1.59 7.08
CA ILE A 163 -7.55 -1.91 7.98
C ILE A 163 -7.93 -0.67 8.81
N GLY A 164 -9.18 -0.28 8.72
CA GLY A 164 -9.81 0.75 9.56
C GLY A 164 -10.43 0.11 10.79
N ASN A 165 -11.68 -0.29 10.70
CA ASN A 165 -12.34 -0.98 11.80
C ASN A 165 -11.79 -2.41 11.93
N GLY A 166 -11.15 -2.73 13.04
CA GLY A 166 -10.63 -4.06 13.27
C GLY A 166 -11.73 -5.07 13.64
N GLY A 167 -11.37 -6.35 13.71
CA GLY A 167 -12.33 -7.41 14.08
C GLY A 167 -11.71 -8.80 14.09
N THR A 168 -12.49 -9.78 14.53
CA THR A 168 -12.16 -11.21 14.51
C THR A 168 -13.23 -11.95 13.73
N ASP A 169 -12.83 -12.97 12.96
CA ASP A 169 -13.76 -13.82 12.19
C ASP A 169 -14.66 -13.02 11.24
N ILE A 170 -14.10 -11.99 10.60
CA ILE A 170 -14.79 -11.10 9.65
C ILE A 170 -15.18 -11.94 8.43
N LYS A 171 -16.44 -11.87 8.00
CA LYS A 171 -16.90 -12.54 6.80
C LYS A 171 -16.46 -11.78 5.55
N ALA A 172 -16.23 -12.50 4.44
CA ALA A 172 -15.83 -11.88 3.19
C ALA A 172 -16.81 -10.81 2.69
N GLU A 173 -18.10 -11.01 2.93
CA GLU A 173 -19.20 -10.10 2.59
C GLU A 173 -19.23 -8.83 3.44
N ASP A 174 -18.63 -8.85 4.64
CA ASP A 174 -18.55 -7.72 5.57
C ASP A 174 -17.20 -6.98 5.47
N ALA A 175 -16.28 -7.45 4.65
CA ALA A 175 -14.90 -6.95 4.61
C ALA A 175 -14.79 -5.47 4.18
N GLU A 176 -15.71 -4.98 3.36
CA GLU A 176 -15.75 -3.57 2.95
C GLU A 176 -15.88 -2.64 4.16
N ASN A 177 -16.57 -3.08 5.22
CA ASN A 177 -16.79 -2.28 6.44
C ASN A 177 -15.50 -2.11 7.28
N VAL A 178 -14.45 -2.86 6.97
CA VAL A 178 -13.17 -2.80 7.71
C VAL A 178 -12.03 -2.21 6.87
N ILE A 179 -12.22 -1.99 5.58
CA ILE A 179 -11.23 -1.37 4.70
C ILE A 179 -11.33 0.16 4.81
N ALA A 180 -10.28 0.80 5.33
CA ALA A 180 -10.19 2.27 5.36
C ALA A 180 -9.77 2.85 4.00
N GLY A 181 -8.94 2.14 3.25
CA GLY A 181 -8.49 2.57 1.94
C GLY A 181 -7.49 1.64 1.30
N TYR A 182 -7.06 2.04 0.10
CA TYR A 182 -6.16 1.31 -0.79
C TYR A 182 -4.86 2.09 -0.99
N THR A 183 -3.76 1.39 -1.20
CA THR A 183 -2.44 2.00 -1.44
C THR A 183 -1.61 1.13 -2.39
N ILE A 184 -0.59 1.71 -3.04
CA ILE A 184 0.39 0.94 -3.80
C ILE A 184 1.33 0.25 -2.83
N LEU A 185 1.76 -0.95 -3.18
CA LEU A 185 2.76 -1.73 -2.45
C LEU A 185 3.85 -2.20 -3.42
N ASN A 186 5.10 -2.05 -3.00
CA ASN A 186 6.24 -2.76 -3.58
C ASN A 186 6.84 -3.69 -2.52
N ASP A 187 6.68 -5.00 -2.71
CA ASP A 187 7.28 -6.01 -1.83
C ASP A 187 8.67 -6.41 -2.36
N TRP A 188 9.69 -5.64 -1.94
CA TRP A 188 11.07 -5.85 -2.38
C TRP A 188 11.57 -7.25 -2.07
N SER A 189 12.24 -7.88 -3.04
CA SER A 189 12.57 -9.30 -2.99
C SER A 189 14.03 -9.56 -3.30
N SER A 190 14.72 -10.29 -2.41
CA SER A 190 16.01 -10.89 -2.69
C SER A 190 15.82 -12.34 -3.13
N ARG A 191 15.85 -12.59 -4.44
CA ARG A 191 15.47 -13.89 -5.01
C ARG A 191 16.47 -15.01 -4.67
N ASN A 192 17.76 -14.69 -4.58
CA ASN A 192 18.76 -15.68 -4.15
C ASN A 192 18.52 -16.09 -2.69
N LEU A 193 18.25 -15.16 -1.76
CA LEU A 193 17.94 -15.49 -0.36
C LEU A 193 16.62 -16.27 -0.25
N GLN A 194 15.59 -15.89 -1.01
CA GLN A 194 14.35 -16.68 -1.06
C GLN A 194 14.59 -18.14 -1.47
N ARG A 195 15.44 -18.39 -2.48
CA ARG A 195 15.77 -19.78 -2.89
C ARG A 195 16.50 -20.57 -1.82
N GLU A 196 17.29 -19.93 -0.98
CA GLU A 196 17.95 -20.57 0.17
C GLU A 196 16.93 -20.96 1.26
N GLU A 197 15.94 -20.12 1.52
CA GLU A 197 14.96 -20.27 2.61
C GLU A 197 13.81 -21.21 2.26
N MET A 198 13.26 -21.11 1.05
CA MET A 198 12.03 -21.82 0.67
C MET A 198 12.08 -23.34 0.85
N PRO A 199 13.21 -24.06 0.63
CA PRO A 199 13.29 -25.50 0.88
C PRO A 199 13.10 -25.89 2.35
N MET A 200 13.27 -24.94 3.29
CA MET A 200 13.08 -25.19 4.72
C MET A 200 11.59 -25.20 5.13
N SER A 201 10.68 -24.88 4.20
CA SER A 201 9.22 -24.95 4.34
C SER A 201 8.63 -24.06 5.44
N LEU A 202 9.33 -22.99 5.86
CA LEU A 202 8.83 -22.02 6.84
C LEU A 202 8.33 -20.72 6.17
N GLY A 203 8.56 -20.56 4.88
CA GLY A 203 8.20 -19.38 4.09
C GLY A 203 9.35 -18.41 3.90
N PRO A 204 9.15 -17.31 3.17
CA PRO A 204 10.16 -16.29 3.00
C PRO A 204 10.38 -15.53 4.31
N ALA A 205 11.63 -15.20 4.60
CA ALA A 205 12.04 -14.37 5.74
C ALA A 205 13.07 -13.33 5.28
N LYS A 206 14.36 -13.67 5.25
CA LYS A 206 15.44 -12.74 4.90
C LYS A 206 15.40 -12.28 3.44
N GLY A 207 14.73 -13.03 2.59
CA GLY A 207 14.49 -12.64 1.20
C GLY A 207 13.45 -11.52 1.04
N LYS A 208 12.72 -11.14 2.12
CA LYS A 208 11.59 -10.20 2.08
C LYS A 208 11.61 -9.12 3.17
N ASP A 209 12.13 -9.42 4.36
CA ASP A 209 11.96 -8.62 5.57
C ASP A 209 12.77 -7.32 5.62
N PHE A 210 13.56 -7.01 4.59
CA PHE A 210 14.46 -5.86 4.57
C PHE A 210 13.78 -4.56 4.11
N ALA A 211 12.74 -4.64 3.27
CA ALA A 211 12.01 -3.47 2.80
C ALA A 211 10.64 -3.86 2.22
N SER A 212 9.64 -3.01 2.49
CA SER A 212 8.37 -2.95 1.78
C SER A 212 8.01 -1.48 1.61
N SER A 213 7.67 -1.03 0.39
CA SER A 213 7.32 0.37 0.14
C SER A 213 5.82 0.52 -0.03
N PHE A 214 5.24 1.55 0.63
CA PHE A 214 3.81 1.84 0.59
C PHE A 214 3.55 3.31 0.25
N GLY A 215 2.48 3.57 -0.50
CA GLY A 215 2.04 4.95 -0.74
C GLY A 215 1.72 5.25 -2.20
N PRO A 216 1.69 6.54 -2.58
CA PRO A 216 1.93 7.72 -1.72
C PRO A 216 0.77 8.02 -0.77
N TYR A 217 -0.44 7.50 -1.07
CA TYR A 217 -1.66 7.80 -0.35
C TYR A 217 -2.35 6.55 0.17
N MET A 218 -3.18 6.72 1.20
CA MET A 218 -4.36 5.89 1.44
C MET A 218 -5.53 6.52 0.68
N VAL A 219 -6.04 5.83 -0.32
CA VAL A 219 -7.17 6.27 -1.15
C VAL A 219 -8.43 5.60 -0.61
N THR A 220 -9.39 6.39 -0.17
CA THR A 220 -10.62 5.87 0.42
C THR A 220 -11.53 5.23 -0.63
N PRO A 221 -12.40 4.26 -0.26
CA PRO A 221 -13.21 3.51 -1.22
C PRO A 221 -14.11 4.35 -2.12
N ASP A 222 -14.63 5.49 -1.64
CA ASP A 222 -15.46 6.42 -2.40
C ASP A 222 -14.77 6.99 -3.66
N GLU A 223 -13.44 7.16 -3.63
CA GLU A 223 -12.66 7.59 -4.79
C GLU A 223 -12.59 6.53 -5.91
N LEU A 224 -12.97 5.30 -5.61
CA LEU A 224 -12.86 4.15 -6.51
C LEU A 224 -14.20 3.60 -6.97
N GLU A 225 -15.34 4.20 -6.57
CA GLU A 225 -16.70 3.70 -6.84
C GLU A 225 -16.95 3.43 -8.32
N ASP A 226 -16.49 4.30 -9.21
CA ASP A 226 -16.66 4.18 -10.67
C ASP A 226 -15.69 3.19 -11.33
N SER A 227 -14.80 2.57 -10.56
CA SER A 227 -13.80 1.59 -11.03
C SER A 227 -14.18 0.15 -10.72
N TRP A 228 -15.32 -0.09 -10.07
CA TRP A 228 -15.85 -1.44 -9.82
C TRP A 228 -16.78 -1.89 -10.94
N ASP A 229 -16.64 -3.13 -11.38
CA ASP A 229 -17.55 -3.73 -12.34
C ASP A 229 -18.75 -4.41 -11.66
N GLU A 230 -19.69 -4.89 -12.48
CA GLU A 230 -20.90 -5.60 -12.03
C GLU A 230 -20.64 -6.92 -11.29
N ASN A 231 -19.42 -7.47 -11.41
CA ASN A 231 -18.97 -8.69 -10.74
C ASN A 231 -18.21 -8.39 -9.44
N GLY A 232 -18.13 -7.13 -9.02
CA GLY A 232 -17.39 -6.69 -7.83
C GLY A 232 -15.88 -6.79 -7.99
N LYS A 233 -15.35 -6.59 -9.20
CA LYS A 233 -13.91 -6.50 -9.47
C LYS A 233 -13.49 -5.04 -9.65
N LEU A 234 -12.41 -4.67 -9.01
CA LEU A 234 -11.80 -3.36 -9.15
C LEU A 234 -10.92 -3.32 -10.41
N HIS A 235 -11.12 -2.33 -11.26
CA HIS A 235 -10.41 -2.15 -12.53
C HIS A 235 -9.48 -0.95 -12.46
N LEU A 236 -8.25 -1.14 -11.99
CA LEU A 236 -7.20 -0.13 -11.99
C LEU A 236 -6.00 -0.69 -12.76
N ARG A 237 -5.52 0.06 -13.75
CA ARG A 237 -4.29 -0.29 -14.44
C ARG A 237 -3.11 -0.16 -13.50
N MET A 238 -2.21 -1.15 -13.53
CA MET A 238 -1.00 -1.23 -12.72
C MET A 238 0.22 -1.26 -13.64
N THR A 239 1.16 -0.33 -13.49
CA THR A 239 2.39 -0.31 -14.29
C THR A 239 3.62 -0.17 -13.41
N CYS A 240 4.75 -0.75 -13.85
CA CYS A 240 6.04 -0.54 -13.24
C CYS A 240 7.09 -0.18 -14.29
N HIS A 241 7.91 0.81 -13.98
CA HIS A 241 9.07 1.23 -14.75
C HIS A 241 10.34 1.07 -13.90
N VAL A 242 11.41 0.66 -14.56
CA VAL A 242 12.77 0.70 -14.02
C VAL A 242 13.59 1.62 -14.91
N ASN A 243 14.12 2.69 -14.36
CA ASN A 243 14.89 3.71 -15.11
C ASN A 243 14.15 4.16 -16.38
N ASP A 244 12.90 4.60 -16.24
CA ASP A 244 12.00 5.04 -17.34
C ASP A 244 11.59 3.94 -18.34
N LYS A 245 12.16 2.73 -18.26
CA LYS A 245 11.73 1.60 -19.10
C LYS A 245 10.53 0.91 -18.47
N LYS A 246 9.41 0.86 -19.17
CA LYS A 246 8.24 0.10 -18.72
C LYS A 246 8.57 -1.40 -18.70
N ILE A 247 8.44 -2.01 -17.52
CA ILE A 247 8.71 -3.44 -17.29
C ILE A 247 7.41 -4.21 -17.13
N SER A 248 6.42 -3.67 -16.41
CA SER A 248 5.16 -4.36 -16.11
C SER A 248 3.96 -3.54 -16.53
N ASP A 249 2.88 -4.24 -16.91
CA ASP A 249 1.57 -3.67 -17.25
C ASP A 249 0.49 -4.71 -16.92
N GLY A 250 -0.28 -4.48 -15.88
CA GLY A 250 -1.31 -5.38 -15.35
C GLY A 250 -2.56 -4.64 -14.94
N ASN A 251 -3.49 -5.33 -14.30
CA ASN A 251 -4.73 -4.74 -13.81
C ASN A 251 -5.18 -5.42 -12.51
N THR A 252 -5.76 -4.65 -11.59
CA THR A 252 -6.27 -5.16 -10.32
C THR A 252 -7.40 -6.19 -10.50
N ASN A 253 -8.13 -6.15 -11.62
CA ASN A 253 -9.23 -7.08 -11.91
C ASN A 253 -8.78 -8.53 -12.11
N ASP A 254 -7.48 -8.77 -12.33
CA ASP A 254 -6.89 -10.11 -12.45
C ASP A 254 -6.73 -10.81 -11.09
N LEU A 255 -7.03 -10.11 -9.99
CA LEU A 255 -7.02 -10.66 -8.64
C LEU A 255 -7.98 -11.86 -8.54
N TYR A 256 -7.46 -13.04 -8.21
CA TYR A 256 -8.27 -14.26 -8.08
C TYR A 256 -8.98 -14.31 -6.72
N HIS A 257 -8.22 -14.15 -5.62
CA HIS A 257 -8.80 -14.04 -4.29
C HIS A 257 -9.06 -12.57 -3.97
N SER A 258 -10.33 -12.20 -3.78
CA SER A 258 -10.69 -10.83 -3.40
C SER A 258 -10.15 -10.44 -2.02
N PHE A 259 -10.00 -9.15 -1.75
CA PHE A 259 -9.67 -8.67 -0.40
C PHE A 259 -10.67 -9.15 0.65
N GLY A 260 -11.95 -9.31 0.29
CA GLY A 260 -12.93 -9.94 1.18
C GLY A 260 -12.49 -11.32 1.65
N LYS A 261 -12.08 -12.20 0.72
CA LYS A 261 -11.59 -13.54 1.06
C LYS A 261 -10.27 -13.52 1.82
N MET A 262 -9.38 -12.58 1.49
CA MET A 262 -8.12 -12.40 2.22
C MET A 262 -8.34 -11.93 3.66
N ILE A 263 -9.25 -10.98 3.88
CA ILE A 263 -9.63 -10.47 5.21
C ILE A 263 -10.31 -11.56 6.03
N GLU A 264 -11.25 -12.32 5.44
CA GLU A 264 -11.88 -13.48 6.10
C GLU A 264 -10.81 -14.47 6.58
N ARG A 265 -9.82 -14.78 5.73
CA ARG A 265 -8.72 -15.68 6.09
C ARG A 265 -7.80 -15.08 7.15
N ALA A 266 -7.44 -13.82 7.03
CA ALA A 266 -6.53 -13.12 7.94
C ALA A 266 -7.12 -12.94 9.35
N SER A 267 -8.44 -12.75 9.45
CA SER A 267 -9.15 -12.53 10.73
C SER A 267 -9.61 -13.81 11.41
N MET A 268 -9.46 -14.97 10.75
CA MET A 268 -9.91 -16.27 11.29
C MET A 268 -9.17 -16.58 12.60
N ASN A 269 -9.93 -16.70 13.69
CA ASN A 269 -9.42 -16.98 15.05
C ASN A 269 -8.40 -15.95 15.58
N THR A 270 -8.30 -14.76 14.96
CA THR A 270 -7.38 -13.71 15.41
C THR A 270 -7.97 -12.34 15.15
N LYS A 271 -7.43 -11.33 15.82
CA LYS A 271 -7.91 -9.95 15.68
C LYS A 271 -7.08 -9.22 14.64
N LEU A 272 -7.73 -8.64 13.62
CA LEU A 272 -7.18 -7.56 12.84
C LEU A 272 -7.37 -6.25 13.61
N ILE A 273 -6.36 -5.39 13.60
CA ILE A 273 -6.40 -4.11 14.28
C ILE A 273 -6.18 -2.95 13.31
N PRO A 274 -6.72 -1.74 13.62
CA PRO A 274 -6.58 -0.57 12.77
C PRO A 274 -5.14 -0.27 12.39
N GLY A 275 -4.91 0.01 11.10
CA GLY A 275 -3.59 0.32 10.57
C GLY A 275 -2.77 -0.87 10.09
N GLU A 276 -3.28 -2.11 10.18
CA GLU A 276 -2.64 -3.26 9.52
C GLU A 276 -2.71 -3.14 8.00
N TYR A 277 -1.65 -3.59 7.31
CA TYR A 277 -1.65 -3.76 5.86
C TYR A 277 -1.97 -5.20 5.47
N ILE A 278 -2.78 -5.35 4.43
CA ILE A 278 -3.01 -6.61 3.73
C ILE A 278 -2.64 -6.40 2.26
N GLY A 279 -1.54 -7.00 1.82
CA GLY A 279 -1.05 -6.97 0.45
C GLY A 279 -1.75 -8.00 -0.42
N SER A 280 -1.89 -7.69 -1.71
CA SER A 280 -2.54 -8.53 -2.71
C SER A 280 -1.69 -9.70 -3.18
N GLY A 281 -0.38 -9.58 -3.02
CA GLY A 281 0.57 -10.33 -3.82
C GLY A 281 0.75 -9.71 -5.20
N THR A 282 1.80 -10.14 -5.86
CA THR A 282 2.29 -9.58 -7.14
C THR A 282 1.28 -9.80 -8.27
N VAL A 283 0.96 -8.75 -9.01
CA VAL A 283 0.17 -8.85 -10.26
C VAL A 283 0.93 -9.66 -11.31
N GLY A 284 0.22 -10.31 -12.23
CA GLY A 284 0.86 -10.99 -13.36
C GLY A 284 1.79 -10.05 -14.15
N THR A 285 3.00 -10.48 -14.45
CA THR A 285 4.12 -9.68 -14.98
C THR A 285 4.73 -8.66 -14.01
N GLY A 286 4.32 -8.65 -12.77
CA GLY A 286 4.66 -7.64 -11.77
C GLY A 286 6.05 -7.74 -11.15
N CYS A 287 6.94 -8.62 -11.63
CA CYS A 287 8.31 -8.73 -11.14
C CYS A 287 9.29 -9.21 -12.23
N ILE A 288 10.59 -8.96 -12.01
CA ILE A 288 11.66 -9.40 -12.92
C ILE A 288 11.76 -10.93 -12.96
N LEU A 289 11.58 -11.61 -11.82
CA LEU A 289 11.62 -13.06 -11.75
C LEU A 289 10.66 -13.72 -12.77
N GLU A 290 9.42 -13.24 -12.84
CA GLU A 290 8.40 -13.75 -13.75
C GLU A 290 8.76 -13.49 -15.21
N LEU A 291 9.22 -12.27 -15.51
CA LEU A 291 9.57 -11.81 -16.85
C LEU A 291 10.93 -12.31 -17.34
N ARG A 292 11.75 -12.77 -16.40
CA ARG A 292 13.16 -13.17 -16.54
C ARG A 292 14.11 -11.98 -16.75
N PRO A 293 15.22 -11.93 -16.00
CA PRO A 293 16.17 -10.82 -16.03
C PRO A 293 16.76 -10.55 -17.42
N GLU A 294 16.96 -11.56 -18.24
CA GLU A 294 17.43 -11.41 -19.62
C GLU A 294 16.50 -10.58 -20.53
N ASN A 295 15.22 -10.49 -20.19
CA ASN A 295 14.22 -9.74 -20.94
C ASN A 295 14.00 -8.32 -20.38
N THR A 296 14.34 -8.10 -19.12
CA THR A 296 14.09 -6.82 -18.43
C THR A 296 15.30 -5.89 -18.39
N GLY A 297 16.48 -6.43 -18.57
CA GLY A 297 17.76 -5.71 -18.53
C GLY A 297 18.63 -6.13 -17.34
N GLY A 298 18.26 -7.16 -16.62
CA GLY A 298 18.96 -7.66 -15.44
C GLY A 298 18.11 -7.61 -14.18
N TRP A 299 18.70 -8.03 -13.07
CA TRP A 299 18.20 -7.75 -11.73
C TRP A 299 18.45 -6.28 -11.38
N LEU A 300 17.74 -5.77 -10.38
CA LEU A 300 17.94 -4.42 -9.90
C LEU A 300 19.33 -4.23 -9.29
N GLU A 301 19.93 -3.08 -9.58
CA GLU A 301 21.23 -2.68 -9.06
C GLU A 301 21.14 -1.37 -8.27
N LYS A 302 22.22 -0.97 -7.63
CA LYS A 302 22.34 0.35 -7.00
C LYS A 302 22.17 1.44 -8.05
N ASP A 303 21.55 2.53 -7.62
CA ASP A 303 21.15 3.69 -8.42
C ASP A 303 19.94 3.45 -9.34
N ASP A 304 19.41 2.23 -9.46
CA ASP A 304 18.14 2.01 -10.16
C ASP A 304 16.97 2.70 -9.45
N VAL A 305 16.08 3.24 -10.26
CA VAL A 305 14.81 3.85 -9.81
C VAL A 305 13.66 2.97 -10.24
N VAL A 306 12.88 2.51 -9.26
CA VAL A 306 11.65 1.73 -9.48
C VAL A 306 10.45 2.65 -9.28
N LYS A 307 9.64 2.81 -10.32
CA LYS A 307 8.44 3.64 -10.34
C LYS A 307 7.23 2.78 -10.64
N MET A 308 6.34 2.70 -9.66
CA MET A 308 5.04 2.03 -9.78
C MET A 308 3.93 3.05 -9.89
N GLU A 309 3.00 2.82 -10.80
CA GLU A 309 1.81 3.63 -10.93
C GLU A 309 0.58 2.73 -10.96
N ILE A 310 -0.38 3.03 -10.09
CA ILE A 310 -1.70 2.40 -10.12
C ILE A 310 -2.73 3.50 -10.29
N GLU A 311 -3.57 3.33 -11.31
CA GLU A 311 -4.64 4.27 -11.63
C GLU A 311 -5.41 4.65 -10.36
N LYS A 312 -5.68 5.97 -10.18
CA LYS A 312 -6.31 6.58 -9.00
C LYS A 312 -5.52 6.48 -7.68
N LEU A 313 -4.66 5.48 -7.49
CA LEU A 313 -3.87 5.35 -6.26
C LEU A 313 -2.62 6.25 -6.27
N GLY A 314 -2.12 6.63 -7.46
CA GLY A 314 -0.99 7.54 -7.60
C GLY A 314 0.29 6.86 -8.07
N VAL A 315 1.43 7.40 -7.66
CA VAL A 315 2.77 6.94 -8.04
C VAL A 315 3.62 6.68 -6.80
N LEU A 316 4.19 5.49 -6.71
CA LEU A 316 5.19 5.12 -5.71
C LEU A 316 6.54 4.95 -6.41
N GLU A 317 7.51 5.79 -6.07
CA GLU A 317 8.84 5.76 -6.66
C GLU A 317 9.89 5.66 -5.56
N ASN A 318 10.88 4.78 -5.78
CA ASN A 318 11.99 4.61 -4.84
C ASN A 318 13.29 4.40 -5.61
N LYS A 319 14.39 4.94 -5.07
CA LYS A 319 15.75 4.73 -5.57
C LYS A 319 16.49 3.74 -4.69
N ILE A 320 17.28 2.85 -5.29
CA ILE A 320 18.14 1.88 -4.59
C ILE A 320 19.52 2.49 -4.33
N ILE A 321 20.05 2.37 -3.09
CA ILE A 321 21.35 2.93 -2.68
C ILE A 321 22.34 1.87 -2.17
#